data_e5737ebaa0328391dd9970dfa188739b
#
_entry.id   e5737ebaa0328391dd9970dfa188739b
#
_cell.length_a   1.000
_cell.length_b   1.000
_cell.length_c   1.000
_cell.angle_alpha   90.00
_cell.angle_beta   90.00
_cell.angle_gamma   90.00
#
_symmetry.space_group_name_H-M   'P 1'
#
loop_
_entity.id
_entity.type
_entity.pdbx_description
1 polymer ?
#
loop_
_entity_poly.entity_id
_entity_poly.type
_entity_poly.pdbx_seq_one_letter_code
_entity_poly.pdbx_strand_id
1 'polypeptide(L)'
;MRPTGRVELFNGRDLSGWMIVSRSNAPASVTWSVTNGVIHCQGQPYGYARTTNAWRDYRLMVEWRFVKIKPGADNTGILVHLQPPDKVWPRCIQYQGKHDHQGDLFLMSGAESQEHRGMDANKPVPMRGPSKEKPVGEWNTGEVVCAGDTVKAYTNGEFVNEVTGCTVSSGTIGIQSEGGEIEIRKMYLEPLKP
;
A
#
# COMPACT_ATOMS: atom_id res chain seq x y z
N MET A 1 16.61 5.02 2.10
CA MET A 1 17.34 5.28 0.82
C MET A 1 16.46 6.15 -0.07
N ARG A 2 17.05 6.87 -1.03
CA ARG A 2 16.34 7.50 -2.15
C ARG A 2 16.64 6.71 -3.42
N PRO A 3 15.67 6.40 -4.27
CA PRO A 3 15.97 5.79 -5.56
C PRO A 3 16.69 6.80 -6.46
N THR A 4 17.74 6.36 -7.15
CA THR A 4 18.48 7.16 -8.14
C THR A 4 18.11 6.79 -9.58
N GLY A 5 17.31 5.75 -9.74
CA GLY A 5 16.73 5.23 -10.96
C GLY A 5 15.53 4.37 -10.60
N ARG A 6 14.93 3.72 -11.57
CA ARG A 6 13.83 2.77 -11.34
C ARG A 6 14.35 1.57 -10.53
N VAL A 7 13.64 1.21 -9.48
CA VAL A 7 13.90 0.08 -8.58
C VAL A 7 12.70 -0.84 -8.57
N GLU A 8 12.86 -2.04 -9.10
CA GLU A 8 11.80 -3.06 -9.01
C GLU A 8 11.72 -3.57 -7.57
N LEU A 9 10.56 -3.43 -6.93
CA LEU A 9 10.27 -4.00 -5.62
C LEU A 9 9.77 -5.43 -5.73
N PHE A 10 9.16 -5.78 -6.85
CA PHE A 10 8.77 -7.14 -7.20
C PHE A 10 9.54 -7.61 -8.44
N ASN A 11 10.23 -8.72 -8.33
CA ASN A 11 11.13 -9.26 -9.36
C ASN A 11 10.41 -10.14 -10.40
N GLY A 12 9.08 -10.36 -10.27
CA GLY A 12 8.29 -11.22 -11.15
C GLY A 12 8.49 -12.74 -10.93
N ARG A 13 9.23 -13.17 -9.90
CA ARG A 13 9.58 -14.59 -9.68
C ARG A 13 9.19 -15.09 -8.30
N ASP A 14 9.51 -14.32 -7.28
CA ASP A 14 9.34 -14.69 -5.88
C ASP A 14 9.24 -13.45 -4.97
N LEU A 15 9.14 -13.69 -3.67
CA LEU A 15 9.11 -12.64 -2.65
C LEU A 15 10.49 -12.34 -2.05
N SER A 16 11.59 -12.55 -2.79
CA SER A 16 12.93 -12.13 -2.38
C SER A 16 12.93 -10.61 -2.16
N GLY A 17 13.50 -10.17 -1.03
CA GLY A 17 13.48 -8.76 -0.63
C GLY A 17 12.20 -8.33 0.11
N TRP A 18 11.30 -9.26 0.38
CA TRP A 18 10.11 -9.05 1.20
C TRP A 18 10.17 -9.81 2.52
N MET A 19 9.59 -9.24 3.55
CA MET A 19 9.38 -9.84 4.86
C MET A 19 7.88 -9.92 5.13
N ILE A 20 7.41 -11.10 5.56
CA ILE A 20 5.99 -11.32 5.86
C ILE A 20 5.77 -11.11 7.36
N VAL A 21 4.81 -10.27 7.68
CA VAL A 21 4.29 -10.05 9.04
C VAL A 21 2.85 -10.52 9.06
N SER A 22 2.54 -11.46 9.93
CA SER A 22 1.22 -12.07 10.01
C SER A 22 0.67 -12.08 11.44
N ARG A 23 -0.64 -11.97 11.56
CA ARG A 23 -1.36 -12.13 12.84
C ARG A 23 -1.29 -13.56 13.37
N SER A 24 -1.00 -14.53 12.52
CA SER A 24 -0.92 -15.93 12.89
C SER A 24 0.48 -16.49 12.65
N ASN A 25 0.78 -17.64 13.29
CA ASN A 25 2.01 -18.40 13.05
C ASN A 25 1.91 -19.30 11.80
N ALA A 26 0.90 -19.12 10.95
CA ALA A 26 0.77 -19.87 9.71
C ALA A 26 1.95 -19.57 8.77
N PRO A 27 2.39 -20.54 7.97
CA PRO A 27 3.40 -20.30 6.94
C PRO A 27 2.97 -19.16 6.00
N ALA A 28 3.93 -18.35 5.54
CA ALA A 28 3.67 -17.25 4.62
C ALA A 28 2.90 -17.68 3.36
N SER A 29 3.15 -18.91 2.88
CA SER A 29 2.50 -19.51 1.72
C SER A 29 0.98 -19.70 1.84
N VAL A 30 0.42 -19.62 3.03
CA VAL A 30 -1.03 -19.64 3.25
C VAL A 30 -1.67 -18.34 2.72
N THR A 31 -0.96 -17.23 2.85
CA THR A 31 -1.44 -15.90 2.45
C THR A 31 -0.87 -15.45 1.12
N TRP A 32 0.41 -15.73 0.88
CA TRP A 32 1.20 -15.17 -0.21
C TRP A 32 1.78 -16.25 -1.11
N SER A 33 1.61 -16.09 -2.39
CA SER A 33 2.27 -16.93 -3.40
C SER A 33 2.65 -16.08 -4.62
N VAL A 34 3.54 -16.61 -5.46
CA VAL A 34 3.88 -16.01 -6.75
C VAL A 34 3.70 -17.08 -7.82
N THR A 35 2.89 -16.75 -8.83
CA THR A 35 2.62 -17.64 -9.96
C THR A 35 2.51 -16.80 -11.23
N ASN A 36 3.17 -17.23 -12.31
CA ASN A 36 3.12 -16.56 -13.61
C ASN A 36 3.50 -15.06 -13.56
N GLY A 37 4.46 -14.68 -12.71
CA GLY A 37 4.90 -13.30 -12.60
C GLY A 37 3.95 -12.39 -11.81
N VAL A 38 3.04 -12.97 -11.03
CA VAL A 38 2.03 -12.25 -10.26
C VAL A 38 2.11 -12.67 -8.79
N ILE A 39 2.13 -11.69 -7.87
CA ILE A 39 1.90 -11.94 -6.44
C ILE A 39 0.42 -12.16 -6.24
N HIS A 40 0.06 -13.25 -5.56
CA HIS A 40 -1.28 -13.54 -5.08
C HIS A 40 -1.33 -13.38 -3.57
N CYS A 41 -2.28 -12.60 -3.07
CA CYS A 41 -2.60 -12.44 -1.67
C CYS A 41 -4.02 -12.92 -1.40
N GLN A 42 -4.17 -13.91 -0.50
CA GLN A 42 -5.49 -14.48 -0.14
C GLN A 42 -6.31 -13.58 0.81
N GLY A 43 -5.72 -12.48 1.31
CA GLY A 43 -6.36 -11.58 2.25
C GLY A 43 -6.44 -12.10 3.70
N GLN A 44 -6.06 -13.34 3.95
CA GLN A 44 -6.07 -13.98 5.27
C GLN A 44 -4.88 -14.94 5.43
N PRO A 45 -4.33 -15.08 6.64
CA PRO A 45 -4.53 -14.25 7.84
C PRO A 45 -4.11 -12.79 7.65
N TYR A 46 -4.65 -11.88 8.50
CA TYR A 46 -4.31 -10.46 8.47
C TYR A 46 -2.84 -10.21 8.74
N GLY A 47 -2.31 -9.22 8.07
CA GLY A 47 -0.92 -8.81 8.14
C GLY A 47 -0.49 -8.07 6.89
N TYR A 48 0.78 -8.18 6.53
CA TYR A 48 1.33 -7.55 5.32
C TYR A 48 2.63 -8.23 4.88
N ALA A 49 2.96 -8.03 3.62
CA ALA A 49 4.31 -8.22 3.09
C ALA A 49 4.98 -6.84 3.00
N ARG A 50 6.21 -6.66 3.51
CA ARG A 50 6.96 -5.40 3.41
C ARG A 50 8.33 -5.59 2.81
N THR A 51 8.86 -4.55 2.19
CA THR A 51 10.25 -4.53 1.71
C THR A 51 11.23 -4.64 2.89
N THR A 52 12.39 -5.22 2.66
CA THR A 52 13.49 -5.23 3.64
C THR A 52 14.18 -3.88 3.76
N ASN A 53 14.17 -3.10 2.69
CA ASN A 53 14.78 -1.77 2.61
C ASN A 53 13.77 -0.66 2.93
N ALA A 54 14.24 0.38 3.61
CA ALA A 54 13.48 1.60 3.89
C ALA A 54 13.77 2.67 2.83
N TRP A 55 12.72 3.37 2.42
CA TRP A 55 12.73 4.34 1.33
C TRP A 55 12.18 5.69 1.75
N ARG A 56 12.58 6.74 1.05
CA ARG A 56 12.06 8.10 1.14
C ARG A 56 12.20 8.81 -0.20
N ASP A 57 11.39 9.82 -0.42
CA ASP A 57 11.45 10.69 -1.62
C ASP A 57 11.42 9.87 -2.91
N TYR A 58 10.27 9.31 -3.20
CA TYR A 58 10.04 8.42 -4.34
C TYR A 58 8.62 8.56 -4.90
N ARG A 59 8.47 8.08 -6.11
CA ARG A 59 7.19 7.76 -6.74
C ARG A 59 7.04 6.24 -6.77
N LEU A 60 6.06 5.72 -6.06
CA LEU A 60 5.72 4.30 -6.05
C LEU A 60 4.62 4.04 -7.06
N MET A 61 4.82 3.01 -7.89
CA MET A 61 3.83 2.52 -8.84
C MET A 61 3.47 1.08 -8.50
N VAL A 62 2.17 0.78 -8.47
CA VAL A 62 1.64 -0.56 -8.21
C VAL A 62 0.55 -0.87 -9.23
N GLU A 63 0.67 -1.99 -9.96
CA GLU A 63 -0.42 -2.53 -10.78
C GLU A 63 -1.03 -3.74 -10.07
N TRP A 64 -2.29 -3.61 -9.70
CA TRP A 64 -2.99 -4.58 -8.86
C TRP A 64 -4.47 -4.70 -9.22
N ARG A 65 -5.13 -5.78 -8.76
CA ARG A 65 -6.57 -5.96 -8.91
C ARG A 65 -7.14 -6.81 -7.77
N PHE A 66 -8.43 -6.66 -7.51
CA PHE A 66 -9.19 -7.71 -6.84
C PHE A 66 -9.44 -8.87 -7.79
N VAL A 67 -9.21 -10.10 -7.33
CA VAL A 67 -9.59 -11.31 -8.07
C VAL A 67 -11.09 -11.49 -8.01
N LYS A 68 -11.63 -11.29 -6.82
CA LYS A 68 -13.07 -11.30 -6.51
C LYS A 68 -13.30 -10.49 -5.24
N ILE A 69 -14.53 -10.03 -5.07
CA ILE A 69 -14.98 -9.36 -3.85
C ILE A 69 -16.07 -10.20 -3.21
N LYS A 70 -15.99 -10.33 -1.89
CA LYS A 70 -17.02 -10.93 -1.06
C LYS A 70 -17.44 -9.90 -0.01
N PRO A 71 -18.71 -9.89 0.44
CA PRO A 71 -19.14 -9.02 1.53
C PRO A 71 -18.21 -9.12 2.75
N GLY A 72 -17.64 -8.00 3.20
CA GLY A 72 -16.70 -7.94 4.32
C GLY A 72 -15.29 -8.48 4.02
N ALA A 73 -14.97 -8.82 2.76
CA ALA A 73 -13.67 -9.27 2.31
C ALA A 73 -13.25 -8.50 1.04
N ASP A 74 -13.26 -7.18 1.14
CA ASP A 74 -13.07 -6.20 0.06
C ASP A 74 -11.97 -5.18 0.41
N ASN A 75 -11.12 -5.49 1.39
CA ASN A 75 -10.12 -4.57 1.91
C ASN A 75 -8.69 -5.07 1.68
N THR A 76 -7.82 -4.13 1.35
CA THR A 76 -6.37 -4.23 1.22
C THR A 76 -5.79 -2.82 1.31
N GLY A 77 -4.48 -2.66 1.11
CA GLY A 77 -3.84 -1.35 1.04
C GLY A 77 -2.35 -1.43 0.74
N ILE A 78 -1.83 -0.34 0.25
CA ILE A 78 -0.39 -0.12 0.09
C ILE A 78 0.06 0.73 1.26
N LEU A 79 1.02 0.21 2.01
CA LEU A 79 1.56 0.85 3.21
C LEU A 79 2.87 1.54 2.84
N VAL A 80 2.98 2.84 3.10
CA VAL A 80 4.22 3.60 2.90
C VAL A 80 4.76 4.11 4.24
N HIS A 81 6.09 4.22 4.33
CA HIS A 81 6.79 4.70 5.52
C HIS A 81 6.48 3.87 6.78
N LEU A 82 6.41 2.53 6.65
CA LEU A 82 6.22 1.66 7.81
C LEU A 82 7.38 1.82 8.79
N GLN A 83 7.04 1.98 10.06
CA GLN A 83 7.97 2.13 11.18
C GLN A 83 8.06 0.85 12.00
N PRO A 84 9.25 0.51 12.52
CA PRO A 84 9.40 -0.54 13.51
C PRO A 84 8.71 -0.15 14.84
N PRO A 85 8.39 -1.15 15.71
CA PRO A 85 8.49 -2.58 15.48
C PRO A 85 7.37 -3.09 14.57
N ASP A 86 7.58 -4.25 13.92
CA ASP A 86 6.55 -4.91 13.14
C ASP A 86 5.34 -5.27 14.01
N LYS A 87 4.17 -4.86 13.58
CA LYS A 87 2.86 -5.12 14.19
C LYS A 87 1.85 -5.33 13.06
N VAL A 88 0.77 -6.06 13.31
CA VAL A 88 -0.31 -6.26 12.30
C VAL A 88 -0.86 -4.92 11.79
N TRP A 89 -0.93 -3.93 12.68
CA TRP A 89 -1.29 -2.54 12.36
C TRP A 89 -0.08 -1.64 12.68
N PRO A 90 0.88 -1.48 11.72
CA PRO A 90 2.10 -0.72 11.96
C PRO A 90 1.85 0.78 11.93
N ARG A 91 2.75 1.57 12.50
CA ARG A 91 2.75 3.01 12.29
C ARG A 91 3.22 3.31 10.87
N CYS A 92 2.33 3.86 10.04
CA CYS A 92 2.59 4.14 8.62
C CYS A 92 1.51 5.06 8.05
N ILE A 93 1.62 5.37 6.77
CA ILE A 93 0.55 5.94 5.96
C ILE A 93 0.07 4.85 5.00
N GLN A 94 -1.24 4.64 4.94
CA GLN A 94 -1.83 3.65 4.03
C GLN A 94 -2.56 4.36 2.89
N TYR A 95 -2.18 4.06 1.66
CA TYR A 95 -3.03 4.22 0.49
C TYR A 95 -4.06 3.10 0.55
N GLN A 96 -5.30 3.44 0.88
CA GLN A 96 -6.38 2.48 1.03
C GLN A 96 -6.70 1.82 -0.31
N GLY A 97 -6.79 0.50 -0.30
CA GLY A 97 -7.20 -0.31 -1.44
C GLY A 97 -8.58 -0.94 -1.28
N LYS A 98 -9.35 -0.56 -0.25
CA LYS A 98 -10.72 -1.05 -0.09
C LYS A 98 -11.56 -0.70 -1.31
N HIS A 99 -12.43 -1.64 -1.74
CA HIS A 99 -13.33 -1.43 -2.88
C HIS A 99 -14.14 -0.14 -2.72
N ASP A 100 -14.23 0.65 -3.79
CA ASP A 100 -14.83 1.99 -3.86
C ASP A 100 -14.14 3.08 -3.00
N HIS A 101 -13.08 2.74 -2.26
CA HIS A 101 -12.33 3.64 -1.39
C HIS A 101 -10.85 3.75 -1.73
N GLN A 102 -10.46 3.40 -2.96
CA GLN A 102 -9.06 3.44 -3.39
C GLN A 102 -8.55 4.88 -3.41
N GLY A 103 -7.55 5.13 -2.56
CA GLY A 103 -6.93 6.44 -2.44
C GLY A 103 -7.35 7.23 -1.20
N ASP A 104 -8.25 6.73 -0.34
CA ASP A 104 -8.32 7.22 1.03
C ASP A 104 -6.95 7.08 1.69
N LEU A 105 -6.55 8.02 2.54
CA LEU A 105 -5.25 7.97 3.23
C LEU A 105 -5.45 7.78 4.73
N PHE A 106 -5.07 6.61 5.24
CA PHE A 106 -5.06 6.33 6.67
C PHE A 106 -3.73 6.71 7.30
N LEU A 107 -3.78 7.45 8.40
CA LEU A 107 -2.65 7.76 9.28
C LEU A 107 -2.65 6.73 10.42
N MET A 108 -1.93 5.61 10.24
CA MET A 108 -2.06 4.45 11.12
C MET A 108 -1.18 4.53 12.36
N SER A 109 -1.71 4.07 13.48
CA SER A 109 -0.97 3.80 14.74
C SER A 109 -0.10 4.96 15.22
N GLY A 110 -0.68 6.19 15.22
CA GLY A 110 -0.01 7.41 15.67
C GLY A 110 0.84 8.10 14.61
N ALA A 111 0.71 7.74 13.35
CA ALA A 111 1.07 8.63 12.26
C ALA A 111 0.07 9.80 12.23
N GLU A 112 0.52 10.98 11.83
CA GLU A 112 -0.30 12.19 11.79
C GLU A 112 -0.01 12.99 10.51
N SER A 113 -0.96 13.82 10.09
CA SER A 113 -0.80 14.84 9.04
C SER A 113 -1.62 16.08 9.38
N GLN A 114 -1.44 17.14 8.61
CA GLN A 114 -2.22 18.37 8.83
C GLN A 114 -3.72 18.13 8.58
N GLU A 115 -4.06 17.38 7.53
CA GLU A 115 -5.43 17.09 7.11
C GLU A 115 -6.15 16.13 8.07
N HIS A 116 -5.41 15.33 8.84
CA HIS A 116 -5.97 14.38 9.81
C HIS A 116 -6.17 14.99 11.22
N ARG A 117 -5.67 16.21 11.48
CA ARG A 117 -5.80 16.85 12.80
C ARG A 117 -7.25 17.04 13.21
N GLY A 118 -7.58 16.56 14.40
CA GLY A 118 -8.95 16.63 14.95
C GLY A 118 -9.92 15.63 14.37
N MET A 119 -9.50 14.75 13.45
CA MET A 119 -10.28 13.61 12.99
C MET A 119 -10.21 12.44 13.97
N ASP A 120 -11.17 11.54 13.90
CA ASP A 120 -11.10 10.25 14.57
C ASP A 120 -9.90 9.45 14.04
N ALA A 121 -9.04 8.95 14.92
CA ALA A 121 -7.85 8.18 14.58
C ALA A 121 -8.13 6.91 13.74
N ASN A 122 -9.37 6.43 13.74
CA ASN A 122 -9.81 5.27 12.96
C ASN A 122 -10.47 5.65 11.62
N LYS A 123 -10.44 6.92 11.25
CA LYS A 123 -10.98 7.40 9.98
C LYS A 123 -9.85 7.85 9.05
N PRO A 124 -9.97 7.59 7.74
CA PRO A 124 -9.00 8.12 6.78
C PRO A 124 -9.25 9.60 6.50
N VAL A 125 -8.25 10.26 5.93
CA VAL A 125 -8.48 11.44 5.09
C VAL A 125 -9.13 10.92 3.80
N PRO A 126 -10.41 11.25 3.53
CA PRO A 126 -11.15 10.65 2.42
C PRO A 126 -10.61 11.13 1.08
N MET A 127 -10.66 10.28 0.08
CA MET A 127 -10.34 10.65 -1.30
C MET A 127 -11.26 11.76 -1.80
N ARG A 128 -10.77 12.53 -2.76
CA ARG A 128 -11.52 13.63 -3.39
C ARG A 128 -12.35 13.09 -4.55
N GLY A 129 -13.66 13.27 -4.45
CA GLY A 129 -14.61 12.86 -5.49
C GLY A 129 -14.91 11.36 -5.53
N PRO A 130 -15.51 10.86 -6.60
CA PRO A 130 -15.90 9.46 -6.72
C PRO A 130 -14.69 8.55 -6.96
N SER A 131 -14.86 7.28 -6.62
CA SER A 131 -13.88 6.23 -6.90
C SER A 131 -13.45 6.24 -8.38
N LYS A 132 -12.15 6.04 -8.60
CA LYS A 132 -11.53 5.88 -9.93
C LYS A 132 -11.19 4.41 -10.21
N GLU A 133 -11.69 3.51 -9.37
CA GLU A 133 -11.47 2.07 -9.51
C GLU A 133 -12.13 1.53 -10.78
N LYS A 134 -11.44 0.62 -11.45
CA LYS A 134 -12.00 -0.16 -12.56
C LYS A 134 -12.81 -1.34 -12.01
N PRO A 135 -13.70 -1.93 -12.81
CA PRO A 135 -14.46 -3.11 -12.42
C PRO A 135 -13.58 -4.22 -11.84
N VAL A 136 -14.14 -4.98 -10.89
CA VAL A 136 -13.46 -6.13 -10.26
C VAL A 136 -12.93 -7.09 -11.33
N GLY A 137 -11.69 -7.53 -11.15
CA GLY A 137 -10.96 -8.36 -12.14
C GLY A 137 -10.11 -7.54 -13.10
N GLU A 138 -10.35 -6.26 -13.28
CA GLU A 138 -9.53 -5.40 -14.12
C GLU A 138 -8.33 -4.83 -13.34
N TRP A 139 -7.22 -4.63 -14.06
CA TRP A 139 -6.00 -4.08 -13.48
C TRP A 139 -6.10 -2.58 -13.22
N ASN A 140 -5.91 -2.20 -11.98
CA ASN A 140 -5.79 -0.83 -11.53
C ASN A 140 -4.32 -0.43 -11.37
N THR A 141 -4.05 0.86 -11.52
CA THR A 141 -2.76 1.46 -11.18
C THR A 141 -2.95 2.35 -9.96
N GLY A 142 -2.28 2.00 -8.87
CA GLY A 142 -2.09 2.88 -7.72
C GLY A 142 -0.74 3.59 -7.84
N GLU A 143 -0.72 4.91 -7.64
CA GLU A 143 0.49 5.69 -7.58
C GLU A 143 0.54 6.47 -6.27
N VAL A 144 1.68 6.38 -5.56
CA VAL A 144 1.92 7.14 -4.33
C VAL A 144 3.22 7.93 -4.47
N VAL A 145 3.11 9.25 -4.40
CA VAL A 145 4.26 10.16 -4.46
C VAL A 145 4.58 10.63 -3.05
N CYS A 146 5.75 10.23 -2.54
CA CYS A 146 6.26 10.61 -1.23
C CYS A 146 7.40 11.61 -1.40
N ALA A 147 7.18 12.88 -1.00
CA ALA A 147 8.14 13.96 -1.14
C ALA A 147 8.28 14.71 0.20
N GLY A 148 9.40 14.48 0.92
CA GLY A 148 9.56 15.00 2.27
C GLY A 148 8.44 14.49 3.19
N ASP A 149 7.69 15.42 3.76
CA ASP A 149 6.55 15.15 4.64
C ASP A 149 5.18 15.17 3.94
N THR A 150 5.18 15.12 2.61
CA THR A 150 3.97 15.12 1.78
C THR A 150 3.78 13.78 1.09
N VAL A 151 2.55 13.26 1.12
CA VAL A 151 2.14 12.05 0.38
C VAL A 151 0.95 12.37 -0.49
N LYS A 152 1.09 12.14 -1.82
CA LYS A 152 0.03 12.28 -2.82
C LYS A 152 -0.36 10.91 -3.35
N ALA A 153 -1.66 10.72 -3.57
CA ALA A 153 -2.25 9.48 -4.07
C ALA A 153 -2.93 9.70 -5.42
N TYR A 154 -2.72 8.75 -6.32
CA TYR A 154 -3.38 8.70 -7.63
C TYR A 154 -3.94 7.30 -7.86
N THR A 155 -5.11 7.21 -8.47
CA THR A 155 -5.73 5.97 -8.90
C THR A 155 -6.01 6.05 -10.40
N ASN A 156 -5.47 5.10 -11.17
CA ASN A 156 -5.61 5.04 -12.63
C ASN A 156 -5.22 6.35 -13.35
N GLY A 157 -4.16 7.02 -12.83
CA GLY A 157 -3.63 8.29 -13.36
C GLY A 157 -4.34 9.55 -12.87
N GLU A 158 -5.46 9.42 -12.16
CA GLU A 158 -6.21 10.53 -11.61
C GLU A 158 -5.74 10.85 -10.18
N PHE A 159 -5.49 12.13 -9.89
CA PHE A 159 -5.20 12.59 -8.54
C PHE A 159 -6.43 12.42 -7.65
N VAL A 160 -6.26 11.71 -6.53
CA VAL A 160 -7.38 11.39 -5.63
C VAL A 160 -7.21 11.91 -4.22
N ASN A 161 -5.97 12.10 -3.73
CA ASN A 161 -5.76 12.56 -2.35
C ASN A 161 -4.36 13.12 -2.11
N GLU A 162 -4.22 13.86 -0.99
CA GLU A 162 -2.95 14.39 -0.51
C GLU A 162 -3.01 14.60 1.00
N VAL A 163 -1.90 14.29 1.67
CA VAL A 163 -1.65 14.66 3.08
C VAL A 163 -0.28 15.31 3.21
N THR A 164 -0.19 16.33 4.07
CA THR A 164 0.99 17.18 4.28
C THR A 164 1.37 17.25 5.76
N GLY A 165 2.61 17.65 6.06
CA GLY A 165 3.10 17.70 7.44
C GLY A 165 3.08 16.32 8.11
N CYS A 166 3.33 15.26 7.35
CA CYS A 166 3.31 13.90 7.86
C CYS A 166 4.43 13.66 8.88
N THR A 167 4.09 13.05 10.01
CA THR A 167 5.07 12.72 11.07
C THR A 167 5.94 11.51 10.74
N VAL A 168 5.68 10.82 9.63
CA VAL A 168 6.52 9.76 9.05
C VAL A 168 6.81 10.09 7.59
N SER A 169 8.09 10.18 7.22
CA SER A 169 8.56 10.59 5.89
C SER A 169 9.56 9.62 5.25
N SER A 170 9.79 8.48 5.88
CA SER A 170 10.62 7.39 5.38
C SER A 170 10.25 6.09 6.09
N GLY A 171 10.50 4.95 5.47
CA GLY A 171 10.25 3.63 6.06
C GLY A 171 10.18 2.56 5.00
N THR A 172 9.84 1.34 5.42
CA THR A 172 9.60 0.24 4.47
C THR A 172 8.26 0.44 3.76
N ILE A 173 8.04 -0.30 2.68
CA ILE A 173 6.83 -0.25 1.87
C ILE A 173 6.16 -1.62 1.96
N GLY A 174 4.83 -1.66 2.12
CA GLY A 174 4.11 -2.91 2.30
C GLY A 174 2.87 -3.05 1.44
N ILE A 175 2.40 -4.29 1.35
CA ILE A 175 1.14 -4.69 0.77
C ILE A 175 0.34 -5.36 1.89
N GLN A 176 -0.85 -4.88 2.15
CA GLN A 176 -1.68 -5.36 3.25
C GLN A 176 -2.50 -6.59 2.85
N SER A 177 -2.60 -7.57 3.75
CA SER A 177 -3.55 -8.68 3.73
C SER A 177 -4.66 -8.38 4.74
N GLU A 178 -5.83 -7.97 4.26
CA GLU A 178 -6.96 -7.56 5.12
C GLU A 178 -8.33 -7.97 4.56
N GLY A 179 -8.43 -9.21 4.11
CA GLY A 179 -9.67 -9.81 3.66
C GLY A 179 -9.85 -9.86 2.14
N GLY A 180 -9.40 -8.86 1.41
CA GLY A 180 -9.48 -8.84 -0.05
C GLY A 180 -8.51 -9.83 -0.70
N GLU A 181 -9.01 -10.66 -1.62
CA GLU A 181 -8.16 -11.50 -2.47
C GLU A 181 -7.67 -10.66 -3.64
N ILE A 182 -6.36 -10.39 -3.68
CA ILE A 182 -5.75 -9.51 -4.66
C ILE A 182 -4.59 -10.15 -5.41
N GLU A 183 -4.33 -9.58 -6.56
CA GLU A 183 -3.15 -9.86 -7.37
C GLU A 183 -2.36 -8.59 -7.64
N ILE A 184 -1.01 -8.70 -7.68
CA ILE A 184 -0.10 -7.61 -8.01
C ILE A 184 0.88 -8.11 -9.06
N ARG A 185 0.94 -7.45 -10.22
CA ARG A 185 1.85 -7.83 -11.30
C ARG A 185 3.06 -6.93 -11.45
N LYS A 186 2.99 -5.68 -10.93
CA LYS A 186 4.11 -4.74 -10.94
C LYS A 186 4.13 -3.90 -9.68
N MET A 187 5.30 -3.74 -9.13
CA MET A 187 5.54 -2.81 -8.03
C MET A 187 6.97 -2.28 -8.10
N TYR A 188 7.14 -0.98 -8.28
CA TYR A 188 8.44 -0.35 -8.45
C TYR A 188 8.47 1.09 -7.97
N LEU A 189 9.67 1.58 -7.70
CA LEU A 189 9.96 2.98 -7.37
C LEU A 189 10.61 3.69 -8.55
N GLU A 190 10.31 4.97 -8.67
CA GLU A 190 11.03 5.94 -9.51
C GLU A 190 11.53 7.10 -8.65
N PRO A 191 12.65 7.74 -9.02
CA PRO A 191 13.05 8.98 -8.39
C PRO A 191 11.99 10.06 -8.63
N LEU A 192 11.87 10.98 -7.68
CA LEU A 192 11.07 12.20 -7.91
C LEU A 192 11.69 12.98 -9.08
N LYS A 193 10.83 13.47 -9.95
CA LYS A 193 11.27 14.40 -11.01
C LYS A 193 11.65 15.73 -10.35
N PRO A 194 12.71 16.39 -10.84
CA PRO A 194 13.11 17.72 -10.39
C PRO A 194 11.99 18.75 -10.52
#